data_a7ab1bac0a83cfda7c5b671384f66b82
#
_entry.id   a7ab1bac0a83cfda7c5b671384f66b82
#
_cell.length_a   1.000
_cell.length_b   1.000
_cell.length_c   1.000
_cell.angle_alpha   90.00
_cell.angle_beta   90.00
_cell.angle_gamma   90.00
#
_symmetry.space_group_name_H-M   'P 1'
#
loop_
_entity.id
_entity.type
_entity.pdbx_description
1 polymer ?
#
loop_
_entity_poly.entity_id
_entity_poly.type
_entity_poly.pdbx_seq_one_letter_code
_entity_poly.pdbx_strand_id
1 'polypeptide(L)'
;MARVGDTSTLAGAMHELDRRGFVEHFMPTNGCLLGLPSGKRFRPDEISVSEVYRFEGVSDPDDMSVLYALETRSGLHGTLADAFGVYADPGVGAFMKEVALRRPR
;
A
#
# COMPACT_ATOMS: atom_id res chain seq x y z
N MET A 1 -12.85 -5.67 -24.29
CA MET A 1 -12.29 -6.81 -23.57
C MET A 1 -11.65 -6.35 -22.28
N ALA A 2 -11.99 -7.00 -21.19
CA ALA A 2 -11.34 -6.66 -19.93
C ALA A 2 -9.88 -7.05 -20.01
N ARG A 3 -9.04 -6.15 -19.65
CA ARG A 3 -7.62 -6.42 -19.61
C ARG A 3 -7.24 -6.91 -18.22
N VAL A 4 -6.72 -8.11 -18.15
CA VAL A 4 -6.19 -8.63 -16.90
C VAL A 4 -4.94 -7.85 -16.56
N GLY A 5 -4.85 -7.38 -15.33
CA GLY A 5 -3.68 -6.66 -14.89
C GLY A 5 -3.66 -5.20 -15.28
N ASP A 6 -4.83 -4.62 -15.51
CA ASP A 6 -4.89 -3.18 -15.80
C ASP A 6 -4.55 -2.41 -14.53
N THR A 7 -3.34 -1.85 -14.50
CA THR A 7 -2.86 -1.10 -13.34
C THR A 7 -2.86 0.41 -13.59
N SER A 8 -3.65 0.87 -14.57
CA SER A 8 -3.73 2.29 -14.83
C SER A 8 -4.63 3.02 -13.84
N THR A 9 -5.43 2.28 -13.06
CA THR A 9 -6.27 2.84 -12.02
C THR A 9 -5.96 2.17 -10.70
N LEU A 10 -6.30 2.87 -9.61
CA LEU A 10 -6.12 2.30 -8.28
C LEU A 10 -6.90 1.00 -8.13
N ALA A 11 -8.16 1.00 -8.54
CA ALA A 11 -8.99 -0.21 -8.41
C ALA A 11 -8.42 -1.36 -9.22
N GLY A 12 -7.96 -1.08 -10.44
CA GLY A 12 -7.37 -2.11 -11.28
C GLY A 12 -6.09 -2.68 -10.70
N ALA A 13 -5.25 -1.80 -10.15
CA ALA A 13 -4.02 -2.27 -9.53
C ALA A 13 -4.30 -3.11 -8.30
N MET A 14 -5.25 -2.70 -7.46
CA MET A 14 -5.62 -3.48 -6.29
C MET A 14 -6.16 -4.85 -6.68
N HIS A 15 -6.98 -4.89 -7.73
CA HIS A 15 -7.52 -6.16 -8.21
C HIS A 15 -6.42 -7.09 -8.70
N GLU A 16 -5.48 -6.54 -9.46
CA GLU A 16 -4.38 -7.35 -9.96
C GLU A 16 -3.50 -7.87 -8.83
N LEU A 17 -3.20 -7.02 -7.85
CA LEU A 17 -2.41 -7.45 -6.72
C LEU A 17 -3.12 -8.50 -5.90
N ASP A 18 -4.44 -8.37 -5.74
CA ASP A 18 -5.23 -9.38 -5.03
C ASP A 18 -5.10 -10.73 -5.72
N ARG A 19 -5.17 -10.75 -7.05
CA ARG A 19 -5.01 -11.99 -7.81
C ARG A 19 -3.62 -12.60 -7.65
N ARG A 20 -2.62 -11.77 -7.36
CA ARG A 20 -1.24 -12.23 -7.17
C ARG A 20 -0.96 -12.64 -5.73
N GLY A 21 -1.98 -12.62 -4.87
CA GLY A 21 -1.81 -13.04 -3.48
C GLY A 21 -1.68 -11.91 -2.48
N PHE A 22 -1.77 -10.65 -2.91
CA PHE A 22 -1.70 -9.51 -2.02
C PHE A 22 -3.11 -9.21 -1.51
N VAL A 23 -3.59 -10.11 -0.66
CA VAL A 23 -4.99 -10.08 -0.23
C VAL A 23 -5.21 -9.34 1.07
N GLU A 24 -4.17 -9.09 1.84
CA GLU A 24 -4.28 -8.35 3.08
C GLU A 24 -4.45 -6.87 2.77
N HIS A 25 -5.28 -6.19 3.56
CA HIS A 25 -5.47 -4.76 3.42
C HIS A 25 -4.93 -4.09 4.67
N PHE A 26 -3.98 -3.19 4.50
CA PHE A 26 -3.32 -2.53 5.61
C PHE A 26 -3.87 -1.12 5.79
N MET A 27 -3.95 -0.69 7.05
CA MET A 27 -4.33 0.68 7.38
C MET A 27 -3.50 1.15 8.56
N PRO A 28 -3.19 2.45 8.64
CA PRO A 28 -2.38 2.95 9.74
C PRO A 28 -3.16 2.98 11.03
N THR A 29 -2.50 2.62 12.12
CA THR A 29 -3.09 2.70 13.45
C THR A 29 -1.99 2.83 14.49
N ASN A 30 -1.93 3.97 15.16
CA ASN A 30 -1.03 4.19 16.30
C ASN A 30 0.42 3.80 16.01
N GLY A 31 0.94 4.22 14.85
CA GLY A 31 2.33 3.95 14.49
C GLY A 31 2.60 2.58 13.93
N CYS A 32 1.55 1.78 13.73
CA CYS A 32 1.65 0.45 13.15
C CYS A 32 0.74 0.37 11.96
N LEU A 33 0.80 -0.74 11.24
CA LEU A 33 -0.21 -1.07 10.24
C LEU A 33 -1.06 -2.21 10.76
N LEU A 34 -2.38 -2.04 10.67
CA LEU A 34 -3.33 -3.10 10.95
C LEU A 34 -3.69 -3.77 9.65
N GLY A 35 -3.55 -5.09 9.59
CA GLY A 35 -3.91 -5.87 8.42
C GLY A 35 -5.24 -6.55 8.60
N LEU A 36 -6.01 -6.62 7.55
CA LEU A 36 -7.28 -7.32 7.51
C LEU A 36 -7.27 -8.24 6.28
N PRO A 37 -7.79 -9.45 6.37
CA PRO A 37 -8.61 -10.01 7.47
C PRO A 37 -7.82 -10.61 8.64
N SER A 38 -6.49 -10.60 8.61
CA SER A 38 -5.73 -11.27 9.66
C SER A 38 -5.94 -10.64 11.04
N GLY A 39 -6.20 -9.34 11.09
CA GLY A 39 -6.35 -8.65 12.37
C GLY A 39 -5.03 -8.38 13.09
N LYS A 40 -3.92 -8.60 12.41
CA LYS A 40 -2.61 -8.44 13.02
C LYS A 40 -2.06 -7.03 12.81
N ARG A 41 -1.21 -6.61 13.73
CA ARG A 41 -0.53 -5.32 13.64
C ARG A 41 0.93 -5.55 13.33
N PHE A 42 1.48 -4.66 12.50
CA PHE A 42 2.85 -4.78 12.04
C PHE A 42 3.58 -3.47 12.24
N ARG A 43 4.84 -3.59 12.68
CA ARG A 43 5.71 -2.44 12.83
C ARG A 43 6.54 -2.27 11.56
N PRO A 44 7.19 -1.10 11.39
CA PRO A 44 7.95 -0.87 10.16
C PRO A 44 9.05 -1.90 9.90
N ASP A 45 9.65 -2.47 10.95
CA ASP A 45 10.71 -3.44 10.77
C ASP A 45 10.19 -4.81 10.32
N GLU A 46 8.87 -4.98 10.28
CA GLU A 46 8.25 -6.21 9.84
C GLU A 46 7.72 -6.14 8.42
N ILE A 47 7.89 -4.99 7.76
CA ILE A 47 7.29 -4.72 6.46
C ILE A 47 8.38 -4.43 5.45
N SER A 48 8.22 -4.97 4.24
CA SER A 48 9.03 -4.57 3.11
C SER A 48 8.13 -4.20 1.94
N VAL A 49 8.62 -3.33 1.09
CA VAL A 49 7.85 -2.85 -0.05
C VAL A 49 8.23 -3.68 -1.27
N SER A 50 7.23 -4.29 -1.88
CA SER A 50 7.43 -5.06 -3.10
C SER A 50 7.28 -4.17 -4.33
N GLU A 51 6.22 -3.35 -4.36
CA GLU A 51 5.95 -2.49 -5.51
C GLU A 51 5.25 -1.23 -5.02
N VAL A 52 5.39 -0.16 -5.79
CA VAL A 52 4.70 1.09 -5.53
C VAL A 52 4.06 1.55 -6.84
N TYR A 53 2.78 1.92 -6.77
CA TYR A 53 2.05 2.45 -7.89
C TYR A 53 1.56 3.85 -7.55
N ARG A 54 1.69 4.78 -8.49
CA ARG A 54 1.17 6.13 -8.32
C ARG A 54 0.12 6.40 -9.36
N PHE A 55 -0.95 7.02 -8.93
CA PHE A 55 -2.09 7.35 -9.79
C PHE A 55 -2.34 8.84 -9.69
N GLU A 56 -2.33 9.51 -10.82
CA GLU A 56 -2.51 10.95 -10.88
C GLU A 56 -3.71 11.24 -11.74
N GLY A 57 -4.73 11.82 -11.12
CA GLY A 57 -5.91 12.19 -11.84
C GLY A 57 -5.59 13.25 -12.88
N VAL A 58 -6.20 13.12 -14.03
CA VAL A 58 -5.94 14.03 -15.14
C VAL A 58 -6.54 15.40 -14.87
N SER A 59 -7.72 15.42 -14.27
CA SER A 59 -8.48 16.66 -14.15
C SER A 59 -8.73 17.10 -12.73
N ASP A 60 -8.39 16.27 -11.74
CA ASP A 60 -8.68 16.56 -10.34
C ASP A 60 -7.51 16.13 -9.46
N PRO A 61 -6.83 17.11 -8.81
CA PRO A 61 -5.73 16.77 -7.94
C PRO A 61 -6.11 15.83 -6.79
N ASP A 62 -7.39 15.82 -6.42
CA ASP A 62 -7.87 14.93 -5.36
C ASP A 62 -7.81 13.46 -5.76
N ASP A 63 -7.65 13.18 -7.04
CA ASP A 63 -7.53 11.80 -7.52
C ASP A 63 -6.13 11.24 -7.39
N MET A 64 -5.20 12.03 -6.88
CA MET A 64 -3.82 11.56 -6.72
C MET A 64 -3.76 10.56 -5.58
N SER A 65 -3.23 9.38 -5.87
CA SER A 65 -3.14 8.34 -4.86
C SER A 65 -1.89 7.50 -5.09
N VAL A 66 -1.52 6.76 -4.06
CA VAL A 66 -0.41 5.84 -4.11
C VAL A 66 -0.86 4.52 -3.52
N LEU A 67 -0.41 3.43 -4.14
CA LEU A 67 -0.70 2.09 -3.68
C LEU A 67 0.61 1.36 -3.46
N TYR A 68 0.79 0.87 -2.24
CA TYR A 68 1.97 0.09 -1.90
C TYR A 68 1.61 -1.38 -1.86
N ALA A 69 2.41 -2.22 -2.51
CA ALA A 69 2.32 -3.66 -2.36
C ALA A 69 3.36 -4.05 -1.33
N LEU A 70 2.91 -4.62 -0.23
CA LEU A 70 3.74 -4.87 0.95
C LEU A 70 3.80 -6.33 1.27
N GLU A 71 4.91 -6.73 1.87
CA GLU A 71 5.10 -8.07 2.37
C GLU A 71 5.55 -8.00 3.82
N THR A 72 5.00 -8.88 4.67
CA THR A 72 5.42 -8.96 6.06
C THR A 72 6.49 -10.02 6.23
N ARG A 73 7.24 -9.94 7.32
CA ARG A 73 8.23 -10.96 7.63
C ARG A 73 7.62 -12.34 7.81
N SER A 74 6.36 -12.39 8.23
CA SER A 74 5.67 -13.65 8.40
C SER A 74 5.15 -14.25 7.10
N GLY A 75 5.30 -13.53 5.98
CA GLY A 75 4.91 -14.05 4.69
C GLY A 75 3.56 -13.62 4.18
N LEU A 76 2.89 -12.72 4.90
CA LEU A 76 1.64 -12.15 4.39
C LEU A 76 1.95 -11.09 3.33
N HIS A 77 1.07 -10.99 2.35
CA HIS A 77 1.18 -9.99 1.29
C HIS A 77 -0.09 -9.17 1.27
N GLY A 78 0.05 -7.87 1.08
CA GLY A 78 -1.13 -7.02 1.05
C GLY A 78 -0.85 -5.66 0.46
N THR A 79 -1.85 -4.80 0.54
CA THR A 79 -1.80 -3.48 -0.06
C THR A 79 -2.10 -2.42 0.98
N LEU A 80 -1.52 -1.24 0.74
CA LEU A 80 -1.78 -0.05 1.54
C LEU A 80 -1.99 1.10 0.57
N ALA A 81 -3.17 1.68 0.59
CA ALA A 81 -3.51 2.80 -0.29
C ALA A 81 -3.51 4.08 0.49
N ASP A 82 -3.07 5.16 -0.14
CA ASP A 82 -3.05 6.48 0.47
C ASP A 82 -3.21 7.51 -0.62
N ALA A 83 -3.64 8.70 -0.23
CA ALA A 83 -3.56 9.88 -1.09
C ALA A 83 -2.16 10.46 -0.94
N PHE A 84 -1.76 11.32 -1.86
CA PHE A 84 -0.53 12.06 -1.63
C PHE A 84 -0.77 13.54 -1.91
N GLY A 85 0.23 14.35 -1.55
CA GLY A 85 0.04 15.79 -1.53
C GLY A 85 -0.62 16.20 -0.22
N VAL A 86 -1.52 17.15 -0.30
CA VAL A 86 -2.13 17.72 0.90
C VAL A 86 -3.09 16.74 1.58
N TYR A 87 -3.52 15.71 0.88
CA TYR A 87 -4.47 14.74 1.42
C TYR A 87 -3.79 13.49 1.95
N ALA A 88 -2.48 13.43 1.91
CA ALA A 88 -1.76 12.25 2.40
C ALA A 88 -1.97 12.08 3.90
N ASP A 89 -2.12 10.82 4.32
CA ASP A 89 -2.25 10.50 5.74
C ASP A 89 -0.87 10.59 6.37
N PRO A 90 -0.70 11.47 7.39
CA PRO A 90 0.61 11.59 8.03
C PRO A 90 1.09 10.28 8.67
N GLY A 91 0.15 9.46 9.14
CA GLY A 91 0.52 8.17 9.73
C GLY A 91 1.12 7.23 8.71
N VAL A 92 0.54 7.19 7.51
CA VAL A 92 1.11 6.37 6.44
C VAL A 92 2.48 6.89 6.05
N GLY A 93 2.62 8.20 5.87
CA GLY A 93 3.90 8.77 5.48
C GLY A 93 4.99 8.48 6.49
N ALA A 94 4.69 8.65 7.78
CA ALA A 94 5.67 8.38 8.82
C ALA A 94 6.04 6.90 8.86
N PHE A 95 5.06 6.02 8.72
CA PHE A 95 5.31 4.59 8.72
C PHE A 95 6.21 4.19 7.54
N MET A 96 5.88 4.66 6.35
CA MET A 96 6.64 4.28 5.16
C MET A 96 8.04 4.86 5.19
N LYS A 97 8.23 6.01 5.80
CA LYS A 97 9.56 6.56 5.98
C LYS A 97 10.40 5.65 6.87
N GLU A 98 9.81 5.13 7.94
CA GLU A 98 10.50 4.19 8.82
C GLU A 98 10.85 2.90 8.08
N VAL A 99 9.94 2.42 7.25
CA VAL A 99 10.21 1.22 6.45
C VAL A 99 11.42 1.45 5.56
N ALA A 100 11.49 2.60 4.90
CA ALA A 100 12.60 2.92 4.02
C ALA A 100 13.92 3.01 4.77
N LEU A 101 13.90 3.57 5.98
CA LEU A 101 15.12 3.70 6.77
C LEU A 101 15.63 2.37 7.27
N ARG A 102 14.74 1.40 7.48
CA ARG A 102 15.12 0.09 8.00
C ARG A 102 15.38 -0.93 6.91
N ARG A 103 15.25 -0.53 5.67
CA ARG A 103 15.36 -1.41 4.54
C ARG A 103 16.77 -1.98 4.43
N PRO A 104 16.93 -3.30 4.31
CA PRO A 104 18.27 -3.87 4.14
C PRO A 104 18.84 -3.54 2.76
N ARG A 105 20.16 -3.59 2.67
CA ARG A 105 20.87 -3.21 1.46
C ARG A 105 21.15 -4.39 0.57
#